data_858f6682682205d339166fe03d13ddcb
#
_entry.id   858f6682682205d339166fe03d13ddcb
#
_cell.length_a   1.000
_cell.length_b   1.000
_cell.length_c   1.000
_cell.angle_alpha   90.00
_cell.angle_beta   90.00
_cell.angle_gamma   90.00
#
_symmetry.space_group_name_H-M   'P 1'
#
loop_
_entity.id
_entity.type
_entity.pdbx_description
1 polymer ?
#
loop_
_entity_poly.entity_id
_entity_poly.type
_entity_poly.pdbx_seq_one_letter_code
_entity_poly.pdbx_strand_id
1 'polypeptide(L)'
;MKHTILIVDDSKLARMSAAKALKALYPDWTRVEAATADEAVSMGSSNSFDMALLDFNMPGRDGLQLAAELKAANPSMPIAIVSANHQEEIVARANAIGATFLQKPLTQHALGAFLEAAVAQLQAANK
;
A
#
# COMPACT_ATOMS: atom_id res chain seq x y z
N MET A 1 -12.87 -13.52 -2.05
CA MET A 1 -13.12 -12.70 -0.84
C MET A 1 -12.88 -11.24 -1.14
N LYS A 2 -13.66 -10.38 -0.50
CA LYS A 2 -13.52 -8.94 -0.64
C LYS A 2 -12.52 -8.41 0.39
N HIS A 3 -11.63 -7.54 -0.07
CA HIS A 3 -10.66 -6.88 0.81
C HIS A 3 -10.80 -5.37 0.70
N THR A 4 -10.29 -4.67 1.70
CA THR A 4 -10.21 -3.21 1.69
C THR A 4 -8.75 -2.83 1.55
N ILE A 5 -8.42 -2.05 0.52
CA ILE A 5 -7.07 -1.58 0.29
C ILE A 5 -7.00 -0.06 0.43
N LEU A 6 -5.98 0.40 1.16
CA LEU A 6 -5.69 1.81 1.34
C LEU A 6 -4.68 2.25 0.28
N ILE A 7 -4.96 3.34 -0.41
CA ILE A 7 -4.05 3.93 -1.41
C ILE A 7 -3.66 5.31 -0.91
N VAL A 8 -2.38 5.53 -0.63
CA VAL A 8 -1.88 6.81 -0.14
C VAL A 8 -0.88 7.38 -1.12
N ASP A 9 -1.21 8.53 -1.71
CA ASP A 9 -0.36 9.24 -2.66
C ASP A 9 -0.86 10.68 -2.72
N ASP A 10 0.04 11.66 -2.69
CA ASP A 10 -0.34 13.07 -2.77
C ASP A 10 -0.78 13.49 -4.19
N SER A 11 -0.52 12.65 -5.19
CA SER A 11 -0.96 12.87 -6.56
C SER A 11 -2.31 12.21 -6.82
N LYS A 12 -3.31 13.02 -7.12
CA LYS A 12 -4.64 12.49 -7.48
C LYS A 12 -4.58 11.58 -8.70
N LEU A 13 -3.77 11.94 -9.69
CA LEU A 13 -3.61 11.12 -10.90
C LEU A 13 -3.02 9.75 -10.58
N ALA A 14 -2.03 9.70 -9.69
CA ALA A 14 -1.44 8.44 -9.27
C ALA A 14 -2.45 7.57 -8.52
N ARG A 15 -3.27 8.17 -7.64
CA ARG A 15 -4.32 7.44 -6.94
C ARG A 15 -5.36 6.89 -7.92
N MET A 16 -5.76 7.68 -8.91
CA MET A 16 -6.72 7.25 -9.93
C MET A 16 -6.17 6.11 -10.77
N SER A 17 -4.90 6.18 -11.13
CA SER A 17 -4.23 5.14 -11.90
C SER A 17 -4.19 3.83 -11.13
N ALA A 18 -3.81 3.88 -9.85
CA ALA A 18 -3.78 2.70 -8.99
C ALA A 18 -5.19 2.11 -8.80
N ALA A 19 -6.18 2.97 -8.57
CA ALA A 19 -7.57 2.54 -8.40
C ALA A 19 -8.10 1.85 -9.66
N LYS A 20 -7.74 2.37 -10.83
CA LYS A 20 -8.15 1.77 -12.10
C LYS A 20 -7.57 0.38 -12.28
N ALA A 21 -6.28 0.21 -11.97
CA ALA A 21 -5.62 -1.09 -12.05
C ALA A 21 -6.24 -2.08 -11.06
N LEU A 22 -6.53 -1.63 -9.84
CA LEU A 22 -7.19 -2.46 -8.83
C LEU A 22 -8.59 -2.89 -9.26
N LYS A 23 -9.35 -1.98 -9.84
CA LYS A 23 -10.69 -2.29 -10.32
C LYS A 23 -10.65 -3.34 -11.43
N ALA A 24 -9.63 -3.29 -12.29
CA ALA A 24 -9.46 -4.27 -13.36
C ALA A 24 -9.11 -5.65 -12.80
N LEU A 25 -8.30 -5.70 -11.72
CA LEU A 25 -7.85 -6.97 -11.13
C LEU A 25 -8.87 -7.54 -10.13
N TYR A 26 -9.42 -6.70 -9.27
CA TYR A 26 -10.35 -7.12 -8.21
C TYR A 26 -11.49 -6.10 -8.08
N PRO A 27 -12.48 -6.15 -8.98
CA PRO A 27 -13.55 -5.14 -9.01
C PRO A 27 -14.41 -5.07 -7.75
N ASP A 28 -14.43 -6.15 -6.97
CA ASP A 28 -15.28 -6.22 -5.76
C ASP A 28 -14.59 -5.68 -4.50
N TRP A 29 -13.30 -5.36 -4.59
CA TRP A 29 -12.57 -4.84 -3.43
C TRP A 29 -12.90 -3.38 -3.18
N THR A 30 -12.94 -2.99 -1.89
CA THR A 30 -13.12 -1.60 -1.50
C THR A 30 -11.79 -0.87 -1.55
N ARG A 31 -11.79 0.29 -2.19
CA ARG A 31 -10.61 1.15 -2.31
C ARG A 31 -10.84 2.41 -1.49
N VAL A 32 -9.91 2.70 -0.58
CA VAL A 32 -9.93 3.90 0.24
C VAL A 32 -8.69 4.72 -0.11
N GLU A 33 -8.87 6.00 -0.39
CA GLU A 33 -7.77 6.88 -0.82
C GLU A 33 -7.48 7.95 0.22
N ALA A 34 -6.19 8.23 0.41
CA ALA A 34 -5.72 9.31 1.26
C ALA A 34 -4.64 10.09 0.51
N ALA A 35 -4.62 11.39 0.66
CA ALA A 35 -3.65 12.26 0.00
C ALA A 35 -2.39 12.49 0.87
N THR A 36 -2.46 12.23 2.16
CA THR A 36 -1.36 12.44 3.11
C THR A 36 -1.29 11.29 4.11
N ALA A 37 -0.12 11.16 4.75
CA ALA A 37 0.05 10.18 5.80
C ALA A 37 -0.87 10.47 7.01
N ASP A 38 -1.03 11.74 7.37
CA ASP A 38 -1.92 12.12 8.48
C ASP A 38 -3.36 11.72 8.21
N GLU A 39 -3.82 11.93 6.98
CA GLU A 39 -5.17 11.54 6.57
C GLU A 39 -5.33 10.02 6.65
N ALA A 40 -4.31 9.26 6.20
CA ALA A 40 -4.32 7.80 6.26
C ALA A 40 -4.41 7.28 7.70
N VAL A 41 -3.64 7.87 8.61
CA VAL A 41 -3.67 7.49 10.03
C VAL A 41 -5.02 7.81 10.65
N SER A 42 -5.58 8.98 10.32
CA SER A 42 -6.89 9.38 10.80
C SER A 42 -7.99 8.43 10.32
N MET A 43 -7.91 8.00 9.05
CA MET A 43 -8.85 7.03 8.49
C MET A 43 -8.72 5.67 9.17
N GLY A 44 -7.49 5.29 9.55
CA GLY A 44 -7.22 4.02 10.21
C GLY A 44 -7.89 3.87 11.56
N SER A 45 -8.20 4.99 12.23
CA SER A 45 -8.90 4.93 13.52
C SER A 45 -10.39 4.61 13.38
N SER A 46 -10.96 4.81 12.18
CA SER A 46 -12.39 4.56 11.92
C SER A 46 -12.63 3.48 10.87
N ASN A 47 -11.59 3.01 10.18
CA ASN A 47 -11.70 1.99 9.13
C ASN A 47 -10.65 0.91 9.32
N SER A 48 -11.00 -0.31 8.95
CA SER A 48 -10.05 -1.42 8.89
C SER A 48 -9.56 -1.59 7.47
N PHE A 49 -8.25 -1.64 7.30
CA PHE A 49 -7.64 -1.91 6.00
C PHE A 49 -6.98 -3.28 6.05
N ASP A 50 -7.12 -4.04 4.97
CA ASP A 50 -6.47 -5.35 4.85
C ASP A 50 -5.05 -5.21 4.32
N MET A 51 -4.81 -4.22 3.47
CA MET A 51 -3.50 -3.97 2.86
C MET A 51 -3.39 -2.51 2.43
N ALA A 52 -2.18 -2.07 2.08
CA ALA A 52 -1.94 -0.68 1.70
C ALA A 52 -0.92 -0.54 0.57
N LEU A 53 -1.16 0.46 -0.29
CA LEU A 53 -0.20 0.96 -1.29
C LEU A 53 0.18 2.37 -0.87
N LEU A 54 1.46 2.60 -0.60
CA LEU A 54 1.94 3.88 -0.09
C LEU A 54 2.98 4.48 -1.03
N ASP A 55 2.78 5.74 -1.43
CA ASP A 55 3.81 6.48 -2.14
C ASP A 55 4.95 6.80 -1.17
N PHE A 56 6.19 6.63 -1.60
CA PHE A 56 7.34 6.95 -0.77
C PHE A 56 7.46 8.46 -0.56
N ASN A 57 7.33 9.25 -1.63
CA ASN A 57 7.52 10.70 -1.59
C ASN A 57 6.23 11.44 -1.27
N MET A 58 6.07 11.82 0.00
CA MET A 58 4.93 12.61 0.45
C MET A 58 5.40 13.72 1.38
N PRO A 59 4.72 14.88 1.39
CA PRO A 59 5.06 15.94 2.35
C PRO A 59 4.87 15.46 3.80
N GLY A 60 5.75 15.88 4.67
CA GLY A 60 5.72 15.48 6.07
C GLY A 60 6.31 14.12 6.26
N ARG A 61 5.49 13.11 6.58
CA ARG A 61 5.96 11.74 6.74
C ARG A 61 6.05 11.04 5.38
N ASP A 62 7.16 10.32 5.15
CA ASP A 62 7.30 9.54 3.92
C ASP A 62 6.55 8.20 4.04
N GLY A 63 6.49 7.45 2.93
CA GLY A 63 5.78 6.18 2.88
C GLY A 63 6.33 5.13 3.84
N LEU A 64 7.65 5.14 4.09
CA LEU A 64 8.24 4.17 5.02
C LEU A 64 7.88 4.47 6.47
N GLN A 65 7.81 5.74 6.84
CA GLN A 65 7.37 6.14 8.17
C GLN A 65 5.92 5.74 8.40
N LEU A 66 5.07 5.99 7.41
CA LEU A 66 3.66 5.59 7.48
C LEU A 66 3.53 4.06 7.55
N ALA A 67 4.31 3.34 6.74
CA ALA A 67 4.29 1.87 6.76
C ALA A 67 4.64 1.32 8.14
N ALA A 68 5.64 1.90 8.80
CA ALA A 68 6.03 1.49 10.14
C ALA A 68 4.89 1.69 11.14
N GLU A 69 4.18 2.80 11.05
CA GLU A 69 3.02 3.07 11.91
C GLU A 69 1.88 2.08 11.66
N LEU A 70 1.58 1.81 10.40
CA LEU A 70 0.52 0.86 10.06
C LEU A 70 0.87 -0.56 10.51
N LYS A 71 2.14 -0.96 10.36
CA LYS A 71 2.61 -2.26 10.81
C LYS A 71 2.61 -2.39 12.32
N ALA A 72 2.87 -1.28 13.05
CA ALA A 72 2.80 -1.29 14.50
C ALA A 72 1.38 -1.59 14.99
N ALA A 73 0.38 -1.06 14.28
CA ALA A 73 -1.02 -1.31 14.60
C ALA A 73 -1.48 -2.69 14.11
N ASN A 74 -0.95 -3.17 12.99
CA ASN A 74 -1.32 -4.47 12.41
C ASN A 74 -0.10 -5.09 11.75
N PRO A 75 0.72 -5.87 12.50
CA PRO A 75 1.95 -6.45 11.97
C PRO A 75 1.77 -7.37 10.76
N SER A 76 0.58 -7.93 10.57
CA SER A 76 0.30 -8.83 9.45
C SER A 76 -0.15 -8.13 8.18
N MET A 77 -0.31 -6.80 8.21
CA MET A 77 -0.80 -6.05 7.05
C MET A 77 0.23 -6.06 5.90
N PRO A 78 -0.13 -6.57 4.71
CA PRO A 78 0.72 -6.43 3.55
C PRO A 78 0.77 -4.97 3.10
N ILE A 79 1.98 -4.45 2.89
CA ILE A 79 2.17 -3.06 2.48
C ILE A 79 3.15 -3.00 1.31
N ALA A 80 2.81 -2.23 0.28
CA ALA A 80 3.71 -1.91 -0.82
C ALA A 80 4.13 -0.45 -0.72
N ILE A 81 5.42 -0.20 -0.90
CA ILE A 81 5.99 1.13 -1.02
C ILE A 81 6.26 1.38 -2.50
N VAL A 82 5.68 2.43 -3.05
CA VAL A 82 5.78 2.74 -4.48
C VAL A 82 6.61 3.99 -4.68
N SER A 83 7.63 3.91 -5.52
CA SER A 83 8.54 5.05 -5.77
C SER A 83 9.09 5.02 -7.18
N ALA A 84 9.31 6.22 -7.74
CA ALA A 84 10.00 6.37 -9.02
C ALA A 84 11.51 6.15 -8.88
N ASN A 85 12.05 6.34 -7.66
CA ASN A 85 13.47 6.17 -7.37
C ASN A 85 13.76 4.76 -6.89
N HIS A 86 14.41 3.96 -7.74
CA HIS A 86 14.87 2.63 -7.36
C HIS A 86 16.24 2.72 -6.70
N GLN A 87 16.28 3.19 -5.46
CA GLN A 87 17.51 3.26 -4.66
C GLN A 87 17.57 2.04 -3.75
N GLU A 88 18.75 1.42 -3.71
CA GLU A 88 18.96 0.21 -2.91
C GLU A 88 18.64 0.44 -1.43
N GLU A 89 18.93 1.64 -0.92
CA GLU A 89 18.63 2.00 0.47
C GLU A 89 17.13 1.96 0.75
N ILE A 90 16.32 2.50 -0.15
CA ILE A 90 14.86 2.51 0.00
C ILE A 90 14.32 1.08 -0.05
N VAL A 91 14.80 0.29 -0.99
CA VAL A 91 14.40 -1.12 -1.11
C VAL A 91 14.76 -1.90 0.14
N ALA A 92 15.98 -1.70 0.65
CA ALA A 92 16.45 -2.38 1.86
C ALA A 92 15.61 -1.99 3.09
N ARG A 93 15.29 -0.70 3.23
CA ARG A 93 14.47 -0.21 4.34
C ARG A 93 13.05 -0.77 4.27
N ALA A 94 12.48 -0.84 3.06
CA ALA A 94 11.16 -1.44 2.87
C ALA A 94 11.18 -2.91 3.28
N ASN A 95 12.17 -3.65 2.82
CA ASN A 95 12.31 -5.07 3.17
C ASN A 95 12.49 -5.26 4.67
N ALA A 96 13.24 -4.38 5.33
CA ALA A 96 13.52 -4.47 6.76
C ALA A 96 12.25 -4.38 7.61
N ILE A 97 11.24 -3.66 7.15
CA ILE A 97 9.96 -3.54 7.87
C ILE A 97 8.89 -4.49 7.31
N GLY A 98 9.27 -5.39 6.42
CA GLY A 98 8.33 -6.35 5.85
C GLY A 98 7.42 -5.79 4.77
N ALA A 99 7.77 -4.64 4.17
CA ALA A 99 7.03 -4.06 3.07
C ALA A 99 7.65 -4.48 1.73
N THR A 100 6.85 -4.43 0.67
CA THR A 100 7.29 -4.75 -0.69
C THR A 100 7.54 -3.45 -1.45
N PHE A 101 8.67 -3.35 -2.15
CA PHE A 101 8.97 -2.21 -2.99
C PHE A 101 8.41 -2.43 -4.40
N LEU A 102 7.68 -1.43 -4.92
CA LEU A 102 7.18 -1.43 -6.30
C LEU A 102 7.63 -0.14 -6.98
N GLN A 103 8.12 -0.25 -8.20
CA GLN A 103 8.64 0.90 -8.94
C GLN A 103 7.54 1.59 -9.75
N LYS A 104 7.56 2.92 -9.79
CA LYS A 104 6.71 3.71 -10.68
C LYS A 104 7.32 3.76 -12.09
N PRO A 105 6.50 3.81 -13.15
CA PRO A 105 5.06 3.77 -13.13
C PRO A 105 4.55 2.38 -12.72
N LEU A 106 3.54 2.35 -11.87
CA LEU A 106 3.00 1.10 -11.36
C LEU A 106 2.24 0.37 -12.47
N THR A 107 2.72 -0.82 -12.84
CA THR A 107 2.06 -1.63 -13.86
C THR A 107 1.03 -2.54 -13.22
N GLN A 108 0.02 -2.92 -14.02
CA GLN A 108 -0.99 -3.89 -13.57
C GLN A 108 -0.34 -5.24 -13.23
N HIS A 109 0.70 -5.63 -13.96
CA HIS A 109 1.42 -6.87 -13.70
C HIS A 109 2.11 -6.84 -12.31
N ALA A 110 2.86 -5.78 -12.03
CA ALA A 110 3.56 -5.65 -10.74
C ALA A 110 2.57 -5.55 -9.57
N LEU A 111 1.50 -4.79 -9.75
CA LEU A 111 0.46 -4.66 -8.74
C LEU A 111 -0.22 -6.02 -8.51
N GLY A 112 -0.54 -6.74 -9.58
CA GLY A 112 -1.17 -8.05 -9.48
C GLY A 112 -0.33 -9.05 -8.70
N ALA A 113 0.99 -9.06 -8.94
CA ALA A 113 1.90 -9.94 -8.22
C ALA A 113 1.93 -9.64 -6.72
N PHE A 114 1.97 -8.33 -6.36
CA PHE A 114 1.90 -7.92 -4.97
C PHE A 114 0.58 -8.36 -4.32
N LEU A 115 -0.54 -8.14 -5.01
CA LEU A 115 -1.86 -8.46 -4.47
C LEU A 115 -2.06 -9.97 -4.27
N GLU A 116 -1.55 -10.80 -5.18
CA GLU A 116 -1.60 -12.26 -5.01
C GLU A 116 -0.84 -12.68 -3.75
N ALA A 117 0.37 -12.15 -3.56
CA ALA A 117 1.17 -12.45 -2.37
C ALA A 117 0.49 -11.92 -1.11
N ALA A 118 -0.14 -10.74 -1.18
CA ALA A 118 -0.86 -10.13 -0.06
C ALA A 118 -2.04 -11.00 0.38
N VAL A 119 -2.83 -11.48 -0.57
CA VAL A 119 -3.97 -12.35 -0.27
C VAL A 119 -3.50 -13.64 0.39
N ALA A 120 -2.43 -14.25 -0.14
CA ALA A 120 -1.87 -15.46 0.45
C ALA A 120 -1.39 -15.23 1.88
N GLN A 121 -0.75 -14.10 2.13
CA GLN A 121 -0.28 -13.72 3.47
C GLN A 121 -1.45 -13.55 4.44
N LEU A 122 -2.52 -12.88 4.01
CA LEU A 122 -3.71 -12.68 4.84
C LEU A 122 -4.40 -13.99 5.16
N GLN A 123 -4.48 -14.91 4.20
CA GLN A 123 -5.08 -16.23 4.42
C GLN A 123 -4.26 -17.03 5.42
N ALA A 124 -2.93 -16.97 5.34
CA ALA A 124 -2.05 -17.65 6.27
C ALA A 124 -2.17 -17.09 7.69
N ALA A 125 -2.31 -15.76 7.82
CA ALA A 125 -2.45 -15.10 9.12
C ALA A 125 -3.77 -15.43 9.82
N ASN A 126 -4.79 -15.83 9.05
CA ASN A 126 -6.12 -16.14 9.58
C ASN A 126 -6.33 -17.61 9.94
N LYS A 127 -5.30 -18.42 9.83
CA LYS A 127 -5.36 -19.82 10.20
C LYS A 127 -5.01 -20.06 11.66
#